data_967c912edb07042ffc5d20e6ecd70448
#
_entry.id   967c912edb07042ffc5d20e6ecd70448
#
_cell.length_a   1.000
_cell.length_b   1.000
_cell.length_c   1.000
_cell.angle_alpha   90.00
_cell.angle_beta   90.00
_cell.angle_gamma   90.00
#
_symmetry.space_group_name_H-M   'P 1'
#
loop_
_entity.id
_entity.type
_entity.pdbx_description
1 polymer ?
#
loop_
_entity_poly.entity_id
_entity_poly.type
_entity_poly.pdbx_seq_one_letter_code
_entity_poly.pdbx_strand_id
1 'polypeptide(L)'
;METRRDDRIAQLLQALKRSDKLHLKEAANLLGVSEMTIRRDLNSDSAPVVLLGGYIVLEPRSASHYLISDQKTRLVEEKRKAARLAATLVQPHQTLFFDCGTTTPWIIEAIDSSIPFTAVCYSLNTFLALQEKPECRVILCGGEFHASNAIFKPLNLQDTLSNLCPDIAFYSAAGVNVRQGATCFNLEELPVKNWALNAAQYHVLVVDHSKFGKVRSARMGELAQFDAIVSDCRPDEEIVAHAKAQQVKLMY
;
A
#
# COMPACT_ATOMS: atom_id res chain seq x y z
N MET A 1 -7.56 26.60 -22.35
CA MET A 1 -8.81 25.79 -22.42
C MET A 1 -8.68 24.45 -21.67
N GLU A 2 -7.48 23.93 -21.47
CA GLU A 2 -7.22 22.71 -20.67
C GLU A 2 -7.61 22.84 -19.20
N THR A 3 -7.32 23.93 -18.53
CA THR A 3 -7.58 24.14 -17.10
C THR A 3 -9.04 23.93 -16.66
N ARG A 4 -10.04 24.39 -17.44
CA ARG A 4 -11.46 24.23 -17.09
C ARG A 4 -11.98 22.78 -17.21
N ARG A 5 -11.37 21.96 -18.08
CA ARG A 5 -11.70 20.54 -18.22
C ARG A 5 -11.13 19.75 -17.05
N ASP A 6 -9.87 19.99 -16.73
CA ASP A 6 -9.17 19.28 -15.65
C ASP A 6 -9.82 19.57 -14.28
N ASP A 7 -10.28 20.80 -14.06
CA ASP A 7 -11.06 21.17 -12.87
C ASP A 7 -12.39 20.39 -12.79
N ARG A 8 -13.10 20.20 -13.91
CA ARG A 8 -14.34 19.40 -13.92
C ARG A 8 -14.07 17.92 -13.69
N ILE A 9 -13.02 17.35 -14.29
CA ILE A 9 -12.60 15.96 -14.04
C ILE A 9 -12.24 15.78 -12.57
N ALA A 10 -11.51 16.71 -11.96
CA ALA A 10 -11.17 16.67 -10.53
C ALA A 10 -12.42 16.70 -9.63
N GLN A 11 -13.42 17.50 -9.97
CA GLN A 11 -14.71 17.56 -9.24
C GLN A 11 -15.49 16.25 -9.38
N LEU A 12 -15.53 15.64 -10.57
CA LEU A 12 -16.14 14.32 -10.79
C LEU A 12 -15.44 13.24 -9.95
N LEU A 13 -14.12 13.22 -9.91
CA LEU A 13 -13.35 12.31 -9.07
C LEU A 13 -13.67 12.50 -7.59
N GLN A 14 -13.81 13.75 -7.13
CA GLN A 14 -14.17 14.03 -5.75
C GLN A 14 -15.59 13.55 -5.41
N ALA A 15 -16.55 13.72 -6.32
CA ALA A 15 -17.92 13.22 -6.16
C ALA A 15 -17.93 11.68 -6.12
N LEU A 16 -17.16 11.01 -6.98
CA LEU A 16 -17.04 9.56 -7.04
C LEU A 16 -16.30 8.95 -5.83
N LYS A 17 -15.55 9.74 -5.04
CA LYS A 17 -15.01 9.31 -3.74
C LYS A 17 -16.10 9.10 -2.67
N ARG A 18 -17.25 9.74 -2.84
CA ARG A 18 -18.41 9.65 -1.92
C ARG A 18 -19.47 8.65 -2.40
N SER A 19 -19.47 8.33 -3.69
CA SER A 19 -20.46 7.47 -4.35
C SER A 19 -19.75 6.66 -5.44
N ASP A 20 -19.96 5.35 -5.52
CA ASP A 20 -19.30 4.48 -6.50
C ASP A 20 -19.69 4.80 -7.95
N LYS A 21 -20.77 5.55 -8.16
CA LYS A 21 -21.27 5.98 -9.46
C LYS A 21 -22.02 7.31 -9.33
N LEU A 22 -22.01 8.10 -10.39
CA LEU A 22 -22.75 9.36 -10.50
C LEU A 22 -23.52 9.36 -11.82
N HIS A 23 -24.85 9.58 -11.76
CA HIS A 23 -25.63 9.66 -12.99
C HIS A 23 -25.22 10.89 -13.82
N LEU A 24 -25.13 10.75 -15.15
CA LEU A 24 -24.67 11.83 -16.05
C LEU A 24 -25.43 13.15 -15.84
N LYS A 25 -26.75 13.07 -15.60
CA LYS A 25 -27.60 14.23 -15.33
C LYS A 25 -27.27 14.92 -14.00
N GLU A 26 -26.96 14.12 -12.97
CA GLU A 26 -26.52 14.64 -11.66
C GLU A 26 -25.15 15.32 -11.76
N ALA A 27 -24.24 14.71 -12.54
CA ALA A 27 -22.95 15.31 -12.83
C ALA A 27 -23.07 16.63 -13.58
N ALA A 28 -23.99 16.72 -14.56
CA ALA A 28 -24.27 17.95 -15.30
C ALA A 28 -24.73 19.07 -14.36
N ASN A 29 -25.64 18.76 -13.44
CA ASN A 29 -26.15 19.72 -12.44
C ASN A 29 -25.04 20.13 -11.46
N LEU A 30 -24.22 19.16 -10.97
CA LEU A 30 -23.11 19.40 -10.04
C LEU A 30 -22.08 20.37 -10.63
N LEU A 31 -21.76 20.20 -11.91
CA LEU A 31 -20.73 20.97 -12.61
C LEU A 31 -21.25 22.23 -13.31
N GLY A 32 -22.56 22.44 -13.34
CA GLY A 32 -23.17 23.57 -14.03
C GLY A 32 -22.95 23.58 -15.55
N VAL A 33 -22.84 22.37 -16.17
CA VAL A 33 -22.59 22.22 -17.61
C VAL A 33 -23.60 21.27 -18.25
N SER A 34 -23.64 21.23 -19.59
CA SER A 34 -24.49 20.27 -20.30
C SER A 34 -23.92 18.83 -20.23
N GLU A 35 -24.80 17.82 -20.31
CA GLU A 35 -24.39 16.41 -20.44
C GLU A 35 -23.44 16.20 -21.64
N MET A 36 -23.66 16.94 -22.74
CA MET A 36 -22.80 16.88 -23.92
C MET A 36 -21.38 17.36 -23.63
N THR A 37 -21.25 18.39 -22.78
CA THR A 37 -19.95 18.90 -22.35
C THR A 37 -19.20 17.83 -21.57
N ILE A 38 -19.88 17.13 -20.64
CA ILE A 38 -19.26 16.04 -19.87
C ILE A 38 -18.87 14.89 -20.79
N ARG A 39 -19.74 14.46 -21.72
CA ARG A 39 -19.41 13.41 -22.69
C ARG A 39 -18.15 13.74 -23.49
N ARG A 40 -18.00 15.01 -23.90
CA ARG A 40 -16.80 15.47 -24.62
C ARG A 40 -15.57 15.45 -23.72
N ASP A 41 -15.69 15.86 -22.45
CA ASP A 41 -14.59 15.87 -21.51
C ASP A 41 -14.09 14.45 -21.17
N LEU A 42 -15.00 13.46 -21.16
CA LEU A 42 -14.71 12.05 -20.90
C LEU A 42 -14.16 11.27 -22.11
N ASN A 43 -14.35 11.79 -23.33
CA ASN A 43 -13.90 11.14 -24.58
C ASN A 43 -12.39 11.23 -24.84
N SER A 44 -11.58 11.67 -23.92
CA SER A 44 -10.13 11.69 -24.10
C SER A 44 -9.49 10.49 -23.42
N ASP A 45 -8.54 9.85 -24.11
CA ASP A 45 -7.86 8.60 -23.69
C ASP A 45 -7.14 8.65 -22.32
N SER A 46 -7.09 9.80 -21.67
CA SER A 46 -6.44 10.01 -20.38
C SER A 46 -7.37 10.34 -19.22
N ALA A 47 -8.73 10.29 -19.43
CA ALA A 47 -9.64 10.60 -18.34
C ALA A 47 -9.74 9.41 -17.36
N PRO A 48 -9.53 9.61 -16.04
CA PRO A 48 -9.61 8.54 -15.04
C PRO A 48 -11.05 8.11 -14.71
N VAL A 49 -12.03 8.61 -15.46
CA VAL A 49 -13.46 8.34 -15.34
C VAL A 49 -14.08 8.05 -16.68
N VAL A 50 -15.03 7.13 -16.73
CA VAL A 50 -15.72 6.72 -17.95
C VAL A 50 -17.22 6.74 -17.78
N LEU A 51 -17.94 6.87 -18.90
CA LEU A 51 -19.39 6.81 -18.94
C LEU A 51 -19.84 5.40 -19.32
N LEU A 52 -20.47 4.70 -18.39
CA LEU A 52 -21.03 3.36 -18.59
C LEU A 52 -22.53 3.35 -18.29
N GLY A 53 -23.36 3.00 -19.26
CA GLY A 53 -24.81 2.87 -19.06
C GLY A 53 -25.51 4.12 -18.52
N GLY A 54 -25.02 5.33 -18.86
CA GLY A 54 -25.57 6.59 -18.36
C GLY A 54 -25.03 7.04 -17.01
N TYR A 55 -24.13 6.26 -16.40
CA TYR A 55 -23.44 6.59 -15.17
C TYR A 55 -21.96 6.88 -15.43
N ILE A 56 -21.44 7.90 -14.76
CA ILE A 56 -20.01 8.16 -14.67
C ILE A 56 -19.48 7.30 -13.53
N VAL A 57 -18.45 6.52 -13.82
CA VAL A 57 -17.75 5.66 -12.88
C VAL A 57 -16.25 5.88 -13.04
N LEU A 58 -15.48 5.51 -12.04
CA LEU A 58 -14.03 5.42 -12.22
C LEU A 58 -13.74 4.44 -13.35
N GLU A 59 -12.81 4.77 -14.23
CA GLU A 59 -12.43 3.86 -15.30
C GLU A 59 -12.04 2.50 -14.68
N PRO A 60 -12.59 1.37 -15.16
CA PRO A 60 -12.29 0.05 -14.59
C PRO A 60 -10.79 -0.29 -14.61
N ARG A 61 -10.03 0.27 -15.55
CA ARG A 61 -8.56 0.18 -15.56
C ARG A 61 -7.92 1.01 -14.44
N SER A 62 -8.55 2.11 -14.01
CA SER A 62 -8.11 2.88 -12.85
C SER A 62 -8.64 2.33 -11.52
N ALA A 63 -9.73 1.57 -11.52
CA ALA A 63 -10.22 0.87 -10.32
C ALA A 63 -9.30 -0.30 -9.92
N SER A 64 -8.55 -0.88 -10.87
CA SER A 64 -7.45 -1.80 -10.58
C SER A 64 -6.11 -1.09 -10.33
N HIS A 65 -6.00 0.21 -10.65
CA HIS A 65 -4.84 1.01 -10.30
C HIS A 65 -4.95 1.44 -8.83
N TYR A 66 -4.30 0.67 -7.98
CA TYR A 66 -3.89 1.10 -6.67
C TYR A 66 -3.00 2.34 -6.86
N LEU A 67 -3.61 3.52 -6.85
CA LEU A 67 -2.84 4.76 -6.79
C LEU A 67 -2.39 4.93 -5.35
N ILE A 68 -1.12 4.74 -5.11
CA ILE A 68 -0.50 4.91 -3.80
C ILE A 68 -0.80 6.30 -3.21
N SER A 69 -1.01 7.32 -4.06
CA SER A 69 -1.46 8.66 -3.68
C SER A 69 -2.78 8.68 -2.91
N ASP A 70 -3.75 7.87 -3.32
CA ASP A 70 -5.07 7.84 -2.67
C ASP A 70 -5.05 7.16 -1.31
N GLN A 71 -4.11 6.25 -1.10
CA GLN A 71 -3.95 5.54 0.17
C GLN A 71 -3.09 6.32 1.17
N LYS A 72 -2.26 7.27 0.72
CA LYS A 72 -1.39 8.08 1.61
C LYS A 72 -2.20 8.90 2.62
N THR A 73 -3.32 9.46 2.20
CA THR A 73 -4.14 10.37 3.02
C THR A 73 -5.23 9.66 3.83
N ARG A 74 -5.41 8.34 3.67
CA ARG A 74 -6.44 7.56 4.36
C ARG A 74 -5.89 6.95 5.65
N LEU A 75 -6.65 7.09 6.75
CA LEU A 75 -6.35 6.45 8.04
C LEU A 75 -4.90 6.69 8.49
N VAL A 76 -4.47 7.96 8.46
CA VAL A 76 -3.07 8.33 8.75
C VAL A 76 -2.74 8.07 10.21
N GLU A 77 -3.63 8.43 11.14
CA GLU A 77 -3.39 8.24 12.58
C GLU A 77 -3.38 6.76 12.97
N GLU A 78 -4.23 5.95 12.36
CA GLU A 78 -4.27 4.51 12.53
C GLU A 78 -2.96 3.86 12.05
N LYS A 79 -2.48 4.25 10.86
CA LYS A 79 -1.18 3.79 10.34
C LYS A 79 -0.03 4.21 11.23
N ARG A 80 -0.04 5.44 11.74
CA ARG A 80 0.98 5.94 12.69
C ARG A 80 0.96 5.15 13.99
N LYS A 81 -0.23 4.83 14.52
CA LYS A 81 -0.34 4.04 15.74
C LYS A 81 0.27 2.64 15.56
N ALA A 82 -0.14 1.92 14.51
CA ALA A 82 0.44 0.61 14.18
C ALA A 82 1.96 0.71 13.92
N ALA A 83 2.40 1.73 13.20
CA ALA A 83 3.80 1.96 12.88
C ALA A 83 4.67 2.20 14.13
N ARG A 84 4.20 2.97 15.11
CA ARG A 84 4.93 3.18 16.39
C ARG A 84 5.13 1.87 17.14
N LEU A 85 4.10 1.01 17.16
CA LEU A 85 4.23 -0.32 17.77
C LEU A 85 5.24 -1.19 17.01
N ALA A 86 5.18 -1.21 15.68
CA ALA A 86 6.12 -1.96 14.85
C ALA A 86 7.56 -1.48 15.04
N ALA A 87 7.79 -0.16 15.13
CA ALA A 87 9.11 0.43 15.33
C ALA A 87 9.77 0.00 16.64
N THR A 88 9.01 -0.38 17.69
CA THR A 88 9.56 -0.89 18.95
C THR A 88 10.30 -2.21 18.81
N LEU A 89 10.13 -2.92 17.69
CA LEU A 89 10.82 -4.19 17.43
C LEU A 89 12.24 -4.00 16.90
N VAL A 90 12.59 -2.79 16.44
CA VAL A 90 13.88 -2.50 15.83
C VAL A 90 14.97 -2.41 16.89
N GLN A 91 16.10 -3.06 16.63
CA GLN A 91 17.29 -3.02 17.45
C GLN A 91 18.49 -2.42 16.67
N PRO A 92 19.47 -1.82 17.35
CA PRO A 92 20.66 -1.29 16.68
C PRO A 92 21.40 -2.36 15.85
N HIS A 93 21.97 -1.92 14.71
CA HIS A 93 22.80 -2.72 13.80
C HIS A 93 22.07 -3.84 13.04
N GLN A 94 20.75 -3.92 13.13
CA GLN A 94 19.97 -4.89 12.34
C GLN A 94 19.92 -4.52 10.86
N THR A 95 19.74 -5.54 10.02
CA THR A 95 19.34 -5.40 8.62
C THR A 95 17.83 -5.58 8.52
N LEU A 96 17.15 -4.55 8.08
CA LEU A 96 15.69 -4.46 8.03
C LEU A 96 15.21 -4.42 6.59
N PHE A 97 14.23 -5.25 6.25
CA PHE A 97 13.52 -5.10 4.98
C PHE A 97 12.23 -4.29 5.19
N PHE A 98 12.03 -3.33 4.33
CA PHE A 98 10.82 -2.52 4.31
C PHE A 98 10.08 -2.70 2.98
N ASP A 99 8.88 -3.24 3.07
CA ASP A 99 7.97 -3.42 1.95
C ASP A 99 7.50 -2.09 1.33
N CYS A 100 6.81 -2.15 0.21
CA CYS A 100 6.13 -1.01 -0.40
C CYS A 100 4.83 -0.68 0.34
N GLY A 101 4.20 0.41 -0.05
CA GLY A 101 2.89 0.81 0.46
C GLY A 101 2.93 2.11 1.26
N THR A 102 1.82 2.44 1.90
CA THR A 102 1.62 3.72 2.58
C THR A 102 1.76 3.65 4.09
N THR A 103 1.90 2.45 4.65
CA THR A 103 2.12 2.23 6.09
C THR A 103 3.60 2.22 6.43
N THR A 104 4.42 1.66 5.55
CA THR A 104 5.86 1.44 5.76
C THR A 104 6.64 2.73 6.03
N PRO A 105 6.41 3.87 5.33
CA PRO A 105 7.08 5.13 5.66
C PRO A 105 6.84 5.59 7.11
N TRP A 106 5.66 5.33 7.68
CA TRP A 106 5.36 5.68 9.07
C TRP A 106 6.14 4.83 10.08
N ILE A 107 6.45 3.56 9.74
CA ILE A 107 7.32 2.72 10.58
C ILE A 107 8.72 3.35 10.63
N ILE A 108 9.26 3.71 9.47
CA ILE A 108 10.57 4.35 9.36
C ILE A 108 10.61 5.66 10.13
N GLU A 109 9.59 6.51 9.98
CA GLU A 109 9.48 7.77 10.73
C GLU A 109 9.52 7.52 12.25
N ALA A 110 8.85 6.47 12.72
CA ALA A 110 8.74 6.13 14.14
C ALA A 110 10.01 5.50 14.75
N ILE A 111 10.96 5.00 13.96
CA ILE A 111 12.25 4.51 14.45
C ILE A 111 13.05 5.70 15.01
N ASP A 112 13.63 5.56 16.19
CA ASP A 112 14.47 6.57 16.77
C ASP A 112 15.67 6.87 15.85
N SER A 113 15.93 8.16 15.60
CA SER A 113 16.98 8.61 14.67
C SER A 113 18.40 8.30 15.14
N SER A 114 18.59 7.95 16.40
CA SER A 114 19.88 7.52 16.96
C SER A 114 20.19 6.04 16.74
N ILE A 115 19.22 5.25 16.29
CA ILE A 115 19.41 3.80 16.08
C ILE A 115 20.09 3.57 14.72
N PRO A 116 21.34 3.03 14.70
CA PRO A 116 21.99 2.64 13.45
C PRO A 116 21.42 1.33 12.93
N PHE A 117 21.05 1.28 11.64
CA PHE A 117 20.56 0.07 10.96
C PHE A 117 20.86 0.09 9.47
N THR A 118 20.77 -1.08 8.84
CA THR A 118 20.78 -1.21 7.38
C THR A 118 19.36 -1.48 6.90
N ALA A 119 18.90 -0.74 5.91
CA ALA A 119 17.56 -0.90 5.33
C ALA A 119 17.63 -1.41 3.90
N VAL A 120 16.83 -2.41 3.59
CA VAL A 120 16.60 -2.92 2.23
C VAL A 120 15.19 -2.51 1.82
N CYS A 121 15.04 -1.85 0.67
CA CYS A 121 13.75 -1.44 0.13
C CYS A 121 13.71 -1.49 -1.39
N TYR A 122 12.51 -1.48 -1.96
CA TYR A 122 12.28 -1.48 -3.41
C TYR A 122 11.19 -0.48 -3.84
N SER A 123 10.77 0.40 -2.95
CA SER A 123 9.73 1.40 -3.21
C SER A 123 10.29 2.80 -3.05
N LEU A 124 9.92 3.71 -3.95
CA LEU A 124 10.34 5.10 -3.91
C LEU A 124 9.93 5.81 -2.60
N ASN A 125 8.69 5.55 -2.14
CA ASN A 125 8.20 6.19 -0.91
C ASN A 125 8.98 5.72 0.33
N THR A 126 9.29 4.45 0.39
CA THR A 126 10.09 3.85 1.45
C THR A 126 11.52 4.40 1.41
N PHE A 127 12.12 4.47 0.22
CA PHE A 127 13.45 5.03 0.02
C PHE A 127 13.53 6.49 0.49
N LEU A 128 12.57 7.34 0.10
CA LEU A 128 12.55 8.73 0.52
C LEU A 128 12.43 8.89 2.04
N ALA A 129 11.64 8.05 2.71
CA ALA A 129 11.54 8.07 4.16
C ALA A 129 12.85 7.62 4.85
N LEU A 130 13.55 6.64 4.27
CA LEU A 130 14.83 6.14 4.79
C LEU A 130 15.96 7.17 4.67
N GLN A 131 15.96 8.00 3.63
CA GLN A 131 16.96 9.05 3.45
C GLN A 131 16.94 10.12 4.57
N GLU A 132 15.81 10.28 5.25
CA GLU A 132 15.69 11.20 6.39
C GLU A 132 16.29 10.61 7.69
N LYS A 133 16.78 9.37 7.68
CA LYS A 133 17.39 8.71 8.85
C LYS A 133 18.93 8.81 8.78
N PRO A 134 19.56 9.60 9.64
CA PRO A 134 21.01 9.88 9.55
C PRO A 134 21.88 8.64 9.76
N GLU A 135 21.45 7.71 10.62
CA GLU A 135 22.20 6.50 10.96
C GLU A 135 21.78 5.28 10.14
N CYS A 136 21.07 5.48 9.00
CA CYS A 136 20.59 4.40 8.15
C CYS A 136 21.45 4.23 6.90
N ARG A 137 21.98 3.01 6.72
CA ARG A 137 22.54 2.57 5.43
C ARG A 137 21.42 2.03 4.56
N VAL A 138 21.12 2.67 3.43
CA VAL A 138 20.01 2.27 2.54
C VAL A 138 20.52 1.45 1.37
N ILE A 139 19.90 0.28 1.16
CA ILE A 139 20.03 -0.57 -0.01
C ILE A 139 18.72 -0.49 -0.79
N LEU A 140 18.72 0.24 -1.90
CA LEU A 140 17.59 0.30 -2.81
C LEU A 140 17.71 -0.81 -3.87
N CYS A 141 16.76 -1.74 -3.90
CA CYS A 141 16.62 -2.71 -4.99
C CYS A 141 16.11 -1.98 -6.22
N GLY A 142 17.01 -1.59 -7.11
CA GLY A 142 16.71 -0.90 -8.36
C GLY A 142 16.00 -1.81 -9.36
N GLY A 143 15.76 -1.28 -10.59
CA GLY A 143 15.14 -2.00 -11.69
C GLY A 143 14.14 -1.16 -12.46
N GLU A 144 13.14 -1.80 -13.08
CA GLU A 144 12.08 -1.12 -13.81
C GLU A 144 11.14 -0.39 -12.83
N PHE A 145 10.92 0.91 -13.07
CA PHE A 145 10.04 1.70 -12.22
C PHE A 145 8.58 1.59 -12.64
N HIS A 146 7.72 1.17 -11.71
CA HIS A 146 6.27 1.09 -11.86
C HIS A 146 5.60 2.26 -11.13
N ALA A 147 5.11 3.24 -11.90
CA ALA A 147 4.57 4.49 -11.35
C ALA A 147 3.28 4.30 -10.53
N SER A 148 2.44 3.30 -10.87
CA SER A 148 1.15 3.05 -10.20
C SER A 148 1.26 2.80 -8.71
N ASN A 149 2.28 2.08 -8.28
CA ASN A 149 2.56 1.74 -6.87
C ASN A 149 3.95 2.22 -6.41
N ALA A 150 4.63 3.00 -7.25
CA ALA A 150 5.94 3.61 -6.98
C ALA A 150 7.01 2.60 -6.52
N ILE A 151 7.06 1.44 -7.17
CA ILE A 151 8.06 0.40 -6.89
C ILE A 151 9.10 0.28 -8.00
N PHE A 152 10.25 -0.25 -7.64
CA PHE A 152 11.30 -0.71 -8.55
C PHE A 152 11.24 -2.25 -8.61
N LYS A 153 10.93 -2.80 -9.78
CA LYS A 153 10.95 -4.23 -10.03
C LYS A 153 12.35 -4.65 -10.46
N PRO A 154 13.10 -5.40 -9.65
CA PRO A 154 14.43 -5.86 -10.03
C PRO A 154 14.42 -6.64 -11.35
N LEU A 155 15.33 -6.34 -12.25
CA LEU A 155 15.47 -7.07 -13.53
C LEU A 155 15.98 -8.49 -13.28
N ASN A 156 16.85 -8.66 -12.29
CA ASN A 156 17.28 -9.96 -11.80
C ASN A 156 17.22 -9.96 -10.27
N LEU A 157 16.15 -10.55 -9.73
CA LEU A 157 15.91 -10.61 -8.30
C LEU A 157 16.99 -11.39 -7.57
N GLN A 158 17.40 -12.52 -8.16
CA GLN A 158 18.36 -13.45 -7.57
C GLN A 158 19.70 -12.77 -7.37
N ASP A 159 20.25 -12.13 -8.38
CA ASP A 159 21.56 -11.47 -8.29
C ASP A 159 21.54 -10.26 -7.35
N THR A 160 20.39 -9.59 -7.24
CA THR A 160 20.27 -8.39 -6.41
C THR A 160 20.13 -8.72 -4.92
N LEU A 161 19.40 -9.77 -4.57
CA LEU A 161 18.91 -10.01 -3.20
C LEU A 161 19.41 -11.31 -2.58
N SER A 162 19.98 -12.26 -3.33
CA SER A 162 20.35 -13.61 -2.84
C SER A 162 21.29 -13.62 -1.64
N ASN A 163 22.11 -12.58 -1.51
CA ASN A 163 23.12 -12.49 -0.44
C ASN A 163 22.67 -11.66 0.77
N LEU A 164 21.39 -11.25 0.81
CA LEU A 164 20.83 -10.46 1.89
C LEU A 164 19.96 -11.35 2.80
N CYS A 165 20.22 -11.27 4.10
CA CYS A 165 19.47 -11.97 5.14
C CYS A 165 18.95 -10.93 6.15
N PRO A 166 17.78 -10.33 5.93
CA PRO A 166 17.23 -9.36 6.88
C PRO A 166 16.93 -9.99 8.24
N ASP A 167 17.23 -9.28 9.33
CA ASP A 167 16.84 -9.69 10.66
C ASP A 167 15.33 -9.58 10.86
N ILE A 168 14.74 -8.45 10.37
CA ILE A 168 13.29 -8.21 10.41
C ILE A 168 12.83 -7.76 9.03
N ALA A 169 11.69 -8.28 8.59
CA ALA A 169 10.97 -7.80 7.43
C ALA A 169 9.62 -7.21 7.83
N PHE A 170 9.41 -5.94 7.51
CA PHE A 170 8.15 -5.24 7.72
C PHE A 170 7.33 -5.24 6.43
N TYR A 171 6.15 -5.84 6.48
CA TYR A 171 5.22 -5.95 5.35
C TYR A 171 4.01 -5.08 5.55
N SER A 172 3.48 -4.57 4.45
CA SER A 172 2.14 -4.01 4.37
C SER A 172 1.22 -4.91 3.56
N ALA A 173 -0.08 -4.85 3.82
CA ALA A 173 -1.08 -5.55 3.03
C ALA A 173 -2.28 -4.65 2.73
N ALA A 174 -2.97 -4.97 1.64
CA ALA A 174 -4.22 -4.32 1.26
C ALA A 174 -5.46 -5.11 1.71
N GLY A 175 -5.25 -6.35 2.17
CA GLY A 175 -6.25 -7.21 2.78
C GLY A 175 -5.62 -8.29 3.63
N VAL A 176 -6.30 -8.61 4.74
CA VAL A 176 -5.92 -9.66 5.70
C VAL A 176 -7.16 -10.52 5.97
N ASN A 177 -7.06 -11.81 5.70
CA ASN A 177 -8.18 -12.75 5.84
C ASN A 177 -7.66 -14.10 6.32
N VAL A 178 -8.39 -14.76 7.20
CA VAL A 178 -7.99 -16.04 7.81
C VAL A 178 -7.76 -17.14 6.76
N ARG A 179 -8.60 -17.19 5.71
CA ARG A 179 -8.51 -18.23 4.68
C ARG A 179 -7.49 -17.90 3.59
N GLN A 180 -7.39 -16.61 3.21
CA GLN A 180 -6.56 -16.17 2.08
C GLN A 180 -5.23 -15.57 2.52
N GLY A 181 -5.03 -15.39 3.83
CA GLY A 181 -3.82 -14.78 4.35
C GLY A 181 -3.71 -13.28 4.08
N ALA A 182 -2.50 -12.80 3.90
CA ALA A 182 -2.18 -11.43 3.52
C ALA A 182 -2.21 -11.28 2.01
N THR A 183 -2.88 -10.21 1.51
CA THR A 183 -3.08 -9.95 0.09
C THR A 183 -2.76 -8.50 -0.28
N CYS A 184 -2.28 -8.28 -1.50
CA CYS A 184 -2.02 -6.95 -2.08
C CYS A 184 -2.72 -6.79 -3.44
N PHE A 185 -2.62 -5.60 -4.04
CA PHE A 185 -3.31 -5.32 -5.30
C PHE A 185 -2.53 -5.83 -6.52
N ASN A 186 -1.20 -5.70 -6.50
CA ASN A 186 -0.37 -5.84 -7.69
C ASN A 186 0.49 -7.10 -7.62
N LEU A 187 0.44 -7.92 -8.68
CA LEU A 187 1.25 -9.13 -8.80
C LEU A 187 2.75 -8.82 -8.89
N GLU A 188 3.11 -7.64 -9.40
CA GLU A 188 4.49 -7.19 -9.56
C GLU A 188 5.22 -7.01 -8.22
N GLU A 189 4.48 -6.88 -7.11
CA GLU A 189 5.04 -6.79 -5.76
C GLU A 189 5.48 -8.15 -5.21
N LEU A 190 4.84 -9.25 -5.67
CA LEU A 190 5.02 -10.58 -5.09
C LEU A 190 6.46 -11.11 -5.14
N PRO A 191 7.23 -10.93 -6.23
CA PRO A 191 8.59 -11.48 -6.28
C PRO A 191 9.48 -11.00 -5.13
N VAL A 192 9.45 -9.69 -4.82
CA VAL A 192 10.25 -9.13 -3.72
C VAL A 192 9.67 -9.50 -2.36
N LYS A 193 8.34 -9.48 -2.21
CA LYS A 193 7.66 -9.91 -0.97
C LYS A 193 7.95 -11.37 -0.64
N ASN A 194 7.87 -12.27 -1.62
CA ASN A 194 8.15 -13.68 -1.45
C ASN A 194 9.63 -13.93 -1.15
N TRP A 195 10.55 -13.18 -1.79
CA TRP A 195 11.95 -13.24 -1.42
C TRP A 195 12.12 -12.86 0.06
N ALA A 196 11.54 -11.77 0.52
CA ALA A 196 11.67 -11.33 1.90
C ALA A 196 11.07 -12.36 2.87
N LEU A 197 9.92 -13.00 2.54
CA LEU A 197 9.30 -14.08 3.35
C LEU A 197 10.19 -15.32 3.46
N ASN A 198 11.11 -15.55 2.51
CA ASN A 198 12.04 -16.68 2.56
C ASN A 198 13.40 -16.31 3.16
N ALA A 199 13.78 -15.03 3.15
CA ALA A 199 15.14 -14.60 3.51
C ALA A 199 15.25 -13.96 4.90
N ALA A 200 14.18 -13.33 5.40
CA ALA A 200 14.19 -12.67 6.71
C ALA A 200 14.04 -13.68 7.85
N GLN A 201 14.55 -13.31 9.03
CA GLN A 201 14.47 -14.15 10.24
C GLN A 201 13.18 -13.90 11.04
N TYR A 202 12.60 -12.70 10.96
CA TYR A 202 11.40 -12.31 11.67
C TYR A 202 10.47 -11.50 10.78
N HIS A 203 9.20 -11.89 10.68
CA HIS A 203 8.23 -11.34 9.74
C HIS A 203 7.13 -10.57 10.48
N VAL A 204 7.00 -9.28 10.19
CA VAL A 204 6.05 -8.38 10.83
C VAL A 204 5.07 -7.81 9.80
N LEU A 205 3.82 -8.22 9.87
CA LEU A 205 2.75 -7.67 9.06
C LEU A 205 2.15 -6.44 9.76
N VAL A 206 2.22 -5.27 9.16
CA VAL A 206 1.75 -4.00 9.74
C VAL A 206 0.59 -3.44 8.92
N VAL A 207 -0.58 -3.39 9.51
CA VAL A 207 -1.82 -2.99 8.84
C VAL A 207 -2.71 -2.13 9.74
N ASP A 208 -3.49 -1.24 9.16
CA ASP A 208 -4.60 -0.61 9.86
C ASP A 208 -5.83 -1.53 9.89
N HIS A 209 -6.75 -1.30 10.85
CA HIS A 209 -7.94 -2.14 11.05
C HIS A 209 -8.80 -2.33 9.79
N SER A 210 -8.77 -1.38 8.88
CA SER A 210 -9.58 -1.45 7.66
C SER A 210 -9.16 -2.57 6.70
N LYS A 211 -8.05 -3.24 6.95
CA LYS A 211 -7.52 -4.32 6.10
C LYS A 211 -8.06 -5.70 6.48
N PHE A 212 -8.52 -5.87 7.72
CA PHE A 212 -9.11 -7.13 8.17
C PHE A 212 -10.41 -7.46 7.43
N GLY A 213 -10.65 -8.74 7.19
CA GLY A 213 -11.78 -9.27 6.43
C GLY A 213 -11.72 -9.02 4.92
N LYS A 214 -10.71 -8.30 4.40
CA LYS A 214 -10.56 -8.00 2.98
C LYS A 214 -9.62 -8.97 2.28
N VAL A 215 -9.92 -9.23 1.00
CA VAL A 215 -9.08 -10.01 0.09
C VAL A 215 -8.81 -9.19 -1.15
N ARG A 216 -7.59 -9.28 -1.69
CA ARG A 216 -7.14 -8.65 -2.92
C ARG A 216 -6.60 -9.69 -3.89
N SER A 217 -6.33 -9.27 -5.14
CA SER A 217 -6.00 -10.16 -6.25
C SER A 217 -4.69 -10.91 -6.13
N ALA A 218 -3.71 -10.35 -5.40
CA ALA A 218 -2.38 -10.93 -5.26
C ALA A 218 -2.17 -11.45 -3.83
N ARG A 219 -2.01 -12.76 -3.66
CA ARG A 219 -1.76 -13.40 -2.37
C ARG A 219 -0.27 -13.36 -2.04
N MET A 220 0.08 -12.76 -0.91
CA MET A 220 1.45 -12.69 -0.42
C MET A 220 1.86 -13.97 0.32
N GLY A 221 1.02 -14.43 1.24
CA GLY A 221 1.30 -15.57 2.09
C GLY A 221 0.20 -15.84 3.10
N GLU A 222 0.32 -16.95 3.82
CA GLU A 222 -0.57 -17.30 4.92
C GLU A 222 -0.26 -16.46 6.16
N LEU A 223 -1.24 -16.25 7.04
CA LEU A 223 -1.01 -15.49 8.27
C LEU A 223 -0.01 -16.18 9.20
N ALA A 224 0.06 -17.49 9.15
CA ALA A 224 1.03 -18.30 9.92
C ALA A 224 2.50 -18.08 9.52
N GLN A 225 2.75 -17.44 8.37
CA GLN A 225 4.11 -17.10 7.94
C GLN A 225 4.64 -15.81 8.59
N PHE A 226 3.80 -15.09 9.32
CA PHE A 226 4.19 -13.89 10.04
C PHE A 226 4.35 -14.20 11.53
N ASP A 227 5.45 -13.76 12.11
CA ASP A 227 5.71 -13.90 13.55
C ASP A 227 4.88 -12.91 14.36
N ALA A 228 4.60 -11.74 13.77
CA ALA A 228 3.74 -10.73 14.38
C ALA A 228 2.80 -10.05 13.37
N ILE A 229 1.58 -9.75 13.83
CA ILE A 229 0.63 -8.86 13.15
C ILE A 229 0.44 -7.64 14.05
N VAL A 230 0.74 -6.46 13.52
CA VAL A 230 0.66 -5.18 14.23
C VAL A 230 -0.46 -4.34 13.63
N SER A 231 -1.34 -3.82 14.49
CA SER A 231 -2.47 -2.98 14.06
C SER A 231 -2.70 -1.81 15.00
N ASP A 232 -3.53 -0.87 14.57
CA ASP A 232 -3.95 0.30 15.36
C ASP A 232 -4.96 -0.06 16.46
N CYS A 233 -5.68 -1.18 16.32
CA CYS A 233 -6.61 -1.66 17.31
C CYS A 233 -6.70 -3.20 17.28
N ARG A 234 -7.36 -3.76 18.29
CA ARG A 234 -7.58 -5.19 18.40
C ARG A 234 -8.37 -5.69 17.18
N PRO A 235 -7.89 -6.72 16.46
CA PRO A 235 -8.64 -7.37 15.40
C PRO A 235 -9.91 -8.07 15.93
N ASP A 236 -10.77 -8.49 14.99
CA ASP A 236 -11.93 -9.31 15.32
C ASP A 236 -11.53 -10.69 15.91
N GLU A 237 -12.51 -11.37 16.52
CA GLU A 237 -12.27 -12.65 17.20
C GLU A 237 -11.79 -13.75 16.25
N GLU A 238 -12.16 -13.71 14.97
CA GLU A 238 -11.71 -14.70 13.98
C GLU A 238 -10.19 -14.61 13.77
N ILE A 239 -9.67 -13.38 13.60
CA ILE A 239 -8.23 -13.13 13.45
C ILE A 239 -7.49 -13.45 14.75
N VAL A 240 -8.05 -13.06 15.91
CA VAL A 240 -7.44 -13.34 17.22
C VAL A 240 -7.33 -14.83 17.48
N ALA A 241 -8.40 -15.59 17.24
CA ALA A 241 -8.42 -17.05 17.41
C ALA A 241 -7.41 -17.73 16.47
N HIS A 242 -7.36 -17.30 15.22
CA HIS A 242 -6.40 -17.82 14.22
C HIS A 242 -4.96 -17.53 14.62
N ALA A 243 -4.65 -16.29 14.96
CA ALA A 243 -3.30 -15.88 15.39
C ALA A 243 -2.84 -16.69 16.61
N LYS A 244 -3.72 -16.88 17.60
CA LYS A 244 -3.44 -17.71 18.78
C LYS A 244 -3.14 -19.17 18.40
N ALA A 245 -3.94 -19.75 17.50
CA ALA A 245 -3.77 -21.15 17.07
C ALA A 245 -2.46 -21.34 16.29
N GLN A 246 -2.00 -20.33 15.55
CA GLN A 246 -0.78 -20.34 14.75
C GLN A 246 0.43 -19.74 15.49
N GLN A 247 0.30 -19.37 16.75
CA GLN A 247 1.36 -18.75 17.57
C GLN A 247 1.86 -17.40 17.00
N VAL A 248 1.04 -16.70 16.23
CA VAL A 248 1.34 -15.37 15.69
C VAL A 248 1.09 -14.31 16.78
N LYS A 249 2.08 -13.48 17.06
CA LYS A 249 1.97 -12.40 18.05
C LYS A 249 1.07 -11.28 17.53
N LEU A 250 0.06 -10.89 18.30
CA LEU A 250 -0.74 -9.69 18.01
C LEU A 250 -0.26 -8.51 18.85
N MET A 251 -0.07 -7.35 18.19
CA MET A 251 0.32 -6.07 18.82
C MET A 251 -0.68 -4.99 18.37
N TYR A 252 -1.33 -4.26 19.32
CA TYR A 252 -2.33 -3.23 19.01
C TYR A 252 -2.54 -2.22 20.15
#